data_059973f6ec297c6876cc10db5d897e27
#
_entry.id   059973f6ec297c6876cc10db5d897e27
#
_cell.length_a   1.000
_cell.length_b   1.000
_cell.length_c   1.000
_cell.angle_alpha   90.00
_cell.angle_beta   90.00
_cell.angle_gamma   90.00
#
_symmetry.space_group_name_H-M   'P 1'
#
loop_
_entity.id
_entity.type
_entity.pdbx_description
1 polymer ?
#
loop_
_entity_poly.entity_id
_entity_poly.type
_entity_poly.pdbx_seq_one_letter_code
_entity_poly.pdbx_strand_id
1 'polypeptide(L)'
;MFKHILVAFDGSENAKRALNVAIDLAKRYEAKLDIIEVVDTSIILGAGIGPVPPDVIESLYNKAKADVEGAKKQASDAGIKVEGVIVEGDPATAVMDYASKNGVDLIVTGSRGLSTIKRMFLGSVSSRIIHEAKIPVLVVK
;
A
#
# COMPACT_ATOMS: atom_id res chain seq x y z
N MET A 1 19.82 7.82 -4.67
CA MET A 1 19.60 7.61 -3.23
C MET A 1 18.68 6.45 -2.96
N PHE A 2 17.42 6.51 -3.41
CA PHE A 2 16.52 5.37 -3.23
C PHE A 2 16.66 4.39 -4.40
N LYS A 3 16.75 3.10 -4.10
CA LYS A 3 16.89 2.04 -5.11
C LYS A 3 15.68 1.13 -5.19
N HIS A 4 14.91 1.03 -4.11
CA HIS A 4 13.74 0.17 -4.04
C HIS A 4 12.64 0.85 -3.23
N ILE A 5 11.61 1.32 -3.91
CA ILE A 5 10.50 2.08 -3.35
C ILE A 5 9.28 1.16 -3.23
N LEU A 6 8.58 1.23 -2.11
CA LEU A 6 7.32 0.53 -1.88
C LEU A 6 6.22 1.55 -1.70
N VAL A 7 5.14 1.44 -2.48
CA VAL A 7 3.94 2.26 -2.26
C VAL A 7 2.80 1.38 -1.74
N ALA A 8 2.19 1.82 -0.63
CA ALA A 8 1.00 1.19 -0.08
C ALA A 8 -0.22 1.71 -0.83
N PHE A 9 -1.01 0.79 -1.38
CA PHE A 9 -2.11 1.13 -2.27
C PHE A 9 -3.40 0.44 -1.83
N ASP A 10 -4.51 1.15 -1.86
CA ASP A 10 -5.83 0.60 -1.52
C ASP A 10 -6.93 1.07 -2.47
N GLY A 11 -6.56 1.74 -3.55
CA GLY A 11 -7.49 2.29 -4.52
C GLY A 11 -8.10 3.64 -4.13
N SER A 12 -7.82 4.16 -2.94
CA SER A 12 -8.32 5.46 -2.50
C SER A 12 -7.67 6.60 -3.29
N GLU A 13 -8.29 7.79 -3.25
CA GLU A 13 -7.73 8.98 -3.90
C GLU A 13 -6.37 9.36 -3.32
N ASN A 14 -6.20 9.24 -2.00
CA ASN A 14 -4.90 9.50 -1.38
C ASN A 14 -3.84 8.50 -1.84
N ALA A 15 -4.21 7.22 -1.98
CA ALA A 15 -3.29 6.20 -2.49
C ALA A 15 -2.90 6.46 -3.95
N LYS A 16 -3.84 6.94 -4.76
CA LYS A 16 -3.55 7.31 -6.15
C LYS A 16 -2.55 8.48 -6.23
N ARG A 17 -2.68 9.45 -5.35
CA ARG A 17 -1.70 10.55 -5.26
C ARG A 17 -0.33 10.04 -4.79
N ALA A 18 -0.33 9.14 -3.81
CA ALA A 18 0.90 8.49 -3.34
C ALA A 18 1.58 7.70 -4.46
N LEU A 19 0.80 6.98 -5.26
CA LEU A 19 1.31 6.25 -6.42
C LEU A 19 1.98 7.19 -7.42
N ASN A 20 1.35 8.32 -7.74
CA ASN A 20 1.94 9.29 -8.66
C ASN A 20 3.28 9.82 -8.16
N VAL A 21 3.39 10.13 -6.88
CA VAL A 21 4.64 10.58 -6.27
C VAL A 21 5.69 9.46 -6.30
N ALA A 22 5.29 8.23 -5.96
CA ALA A 22 6.20 7.09 -5.99
C ALA A 22 6.74 6.81 -7.40
N ILE A 23 5.90 6.92 -8.42
CA ILE A 23 6.30 6.78 -9.82
C ILE A 23 7.33 7.86 -10.21
N ASP A 24 7.06 9.11 -9.85
CA ASP A 24 7.98 10.22 -10.14
C ASP A 24 9.34 9.99 -9.47
N LEU A 25 9.35 9.60 -8.20
CA LEU A 25 10.58 9.32 -7.48
C LEU A 25 11.33 8.11 -8.05
N ALA A 26 10.62 7.03 -8.37
CA ALA A 26 11.23 5.84 -8.97
C ALA A 26 11.90 6.19 -10.30
N LYS A 27 11.26 7.03 -11.09
CA LYS A 27 11.82 7.48 -12.35
C LYS A 27 13.08 8.33 -12.16
N ARG A 28 13.06 9.27 -11.22
CA ARG A 28 14.19 10.15 -10.96
C ARG A 28 15.41 9.43 -10.40
N TYR A 29 15.20 8.45 -9.53
CA TYR A 29 16.27 7.67 -8.92
C TYR A 29 16.62 6.40 -9.66
N GLU A 30 15.92 6.10 -10.77
CA GLU A 30 16.04 4.82 -11.47
C GLU A 30 15.84 3.64 -10.52
N ALA A 31 14.85 3.76 -9.64
CA ALA A 31 14.53 2.78 -8.62
C ALA A 31 13.49 1.77 -9.11
N LYS A 32 13.53 0.59 -8.52
CA LYS A 32 12.44 -0.38 -8.64
C LYS A 32 11.26 0.09 -7.78
N LEU A 33 10.05 -0.09 -8.27
CA LEU A 33 8.83 0.23 -7.54
C LEU A 33 8.03 -1.04 -7.29
N ASP A 34 7.69 -1.30 -6.03
CA ASP A 34 6.72 -2.33 -5.66
C ASP A 34 5.44 -1.65 -5.20
N ILE A 35 4.31 -2.20 -5.64
CA ILE A 35 2.98 -1.73 -5.24
C ILE A 35 2.36 -2.83 -4.41
N ILE A 36 2.02 -2.52 -3.16
CA ILE A 36 1.44 -3.49 -2.23
C ILE A 36 0.03 -3.07 -1.84
N GLU A 37 -0.91 -4.01 -1.98
CA GLU A 37 -2.22 -3.89 -1.38
C GLU A 37 -2.39 -4.99 -0.35
N VAL A 38 -2.89 -4.63 0.83
CA VAL A 38 -3.11 -5.56 1.93
C VAL A 38 -4.60 -5.85 2.04
N VAL A 39 -4.96 -7.13 1.96
CA VAL A 39 -6.32 -7.57 2.29
C VAL A 39 -6.41 -7.63 3.80
N ASP A 40 -7.14 -6.68 4.38
CA ASP A 40 -7.21 -6.51 5.83
C ASP A 40 -8.16 -7.54 6.45
N THR A 41 -7.57 -8.62 6.94
CA THR A 41 -8.32 -9.67 7.62
C THR A 41 -8.59 -9.36 9.09
N SER A 42 -7.94 -8.36 9.66
CA SER A 42 -8.14 -7.97 11.06
C SER A 42 -9.55 -7.41 11.30
N ILE A 43 -10.08 -6.66 10.35
CA ILE A 43 -11.45 -6.13 10.41
C ILE A 43 -12.46 -7.28 10.41
N ILE A 44 -12.22 -8.28 9.59
CA ILE A 44 -13.10 -9.44 9.42
C ILE A 44 -13.11 -10.28 10.70
N LEU A 45 -11.94 -10.55 11.26
CA LEU A 45 -11.81 -11.33 12.50
C LEU A 45 -12.33 -10.56 13.72
N GLY A 46 -12.20 -9.23 13.72
CA GLY A 46 -12.66 -8.38 14.82
C GLY A 46 -14.15 -8.13 14.88
N ALA A 47 -14.88 -8.42 13.80
CA ALA A 47 -16.33 -8.18 13.73
C ALA A 47 -17.17 -9.18 14.54
N GLY A 48 -16.57 -10.30 14.99
CA GLY A 48 -17.25 -11.28 15.87
C GLY A 48 -18.44 -12.00 15.24
N ILE A 49 -18.58 -11.99 13.92
CA ILE A 49 -19.75 -12.49 13.20
C ILE A 49 -19.56 -13.93 12.72
N GLY A 50 -18.57 -14.65 13.27
CA GLY A 50 -18.25 -16.00 12.82
C GLY A 50 -17.39 -16.05 11.56
N PRO A 51 -17.26 -17.22 10.92
CA PRO A 51 -16.39 -17.36 9.75
C PRO A 51 -16.88 -16.50 8.58
N VAL A 52 -15.93 -15.84 7.92
CA VAL A 52 -16.24 -15.01 6.76
C VAL A 52 -16.60 -15.90 5.59
N PRO A 53 -17.70 -15.63 4.88
CA PRO A 53 -18.05 -16.40 3.69
C PRO A 53 -16.94 -16.37 2.65
N PRO A 54 -16.61 -17.50 2.00
CA PRO A 54 -15.54 -17.56 0.99
C PRO A 54 -15.69 -16.57 -0.16
N ASP A 55 -16.93 -16.27 -0.56
CA ASP A 55 -17.21 -15.31 -1.62
C ASP A 55 -16.87 -13.87 -1.23
N VAL A 56 -16.97 -13.52 0.04
CA VAL A 56 -16.54 -12.20 0.55
C VAL A 56 -15.01 -12.07 0.46
N ILE A 57 -14.28 -13.09 0.87
CA ILE A 57 -12.83 -13.12 0.77
C ILE A 57 -12.39 -13.03 -0.70
N GLU A 58 -13.02 -13.80 -1.57
CA GLU A 58 -12.75 -13.77 -3.00
C GLU A 58 -12.98 -12.37 -3.58
N SER A 59 -14.07 -11.71 -3.18
CA SER A 59 -14.39 -10.36 -3.60
C SER A 59 -13.30 -9.35 -3.19
N LEU A 60 -12.77 -9.47 -1.97
CA LEU A 60 -11.69 -8.61 -1.49
C LEU A 60 -10.40 -8.82 -2.29
N TYR A 61 -10.07 -10.06 -2.61
CA TYR A 61 -8.92 -10.37 -3.45
C TYR A 61 -9.09 -9.87 -4.88
N ASN A 62 -10.30 -10.01 -5.44
CA ASN A 62 -10.58 -9.53 -6.79
C ASN A 62 -10.44 -8.00 -6.88
N LYS A 63 -10.91 -7.30 -5.85
CA LYS A 63 -10.72 -5.85 -5.76
C LYS A 63 -9.24 -5.49 -5.70
N ALA A 64 -8.48 -6.17 -4.84
CA ALA A 64 -7.05 -5.91 -4.70
C ALA A 64 -6.30 -6.19 -6.01
N LYS A 65 -6.64 -7.27 -6.71
CA LYS A 65 -6.05 -7.59 -8.01
C LYS A 65 -6.30 -6.48 -9.03
N ALA A 66 -7.54 -6.01 -9.12
CA ALA A 66 -7.91 -4.94 -10.05
C ALA A 66 -7.15 -3.64 -9.72
N ASP A 67 -7.10 -3.28 -8.45
CA ASP A 67 -6.37 -2.09 -7.98
C ASP A 67 -4.88 -2.17 -8.34
N VAL A 68 -4.25 -3.27 -8.00
CA VAL A 68 -2.81 -3.47 -8.22
C VAL A 68 -2.48 -3.53 -9.71
N GLU A 69 -3.29 -4.23 -10.52
CA GLU A 69 -3.08 -4.31 -11.96
C GLU A 69 -3.18 -2.93 -12.62
N GLY A 70 -4.16 -2.12 -12.24
CA GLY A 70 -4.30 -0.75 -12.75
C GLY A 70 -3.11 0.13 -12.37
N ALA A 71 -2.69 0.06 -11.12
CA ALA A 71 -1.53 0.81 -10.62
C ALA A 71 -0.22 0.36 -11.29
N LYS A 72 -0.06 -0.94 -11.45
CA LYS A 72 1.11 -1.53 -12.11
C LYS A 72 1.20 -1.10 -13.58
N LYS A 73 0.07 -1.09 -14.28
CA LYS A 73 0.02 -0.63 -15.66
C LYS A 73 0.45 0.84 -15.77
N GLN A 74 -0.04 1.68 -14.88
CA GLN A 74 0.33 3.11 -14.86
C GLN A 74 1.84 3.29 -14.68
N ALA A 75 2.45 2.56 -13.76
CA ALA A 75 3.89 2.63 -13.52
C ALA A 75 4.70 2.06 -14.70
N SER A 76 4.26 0.94 -15.26
CA SER A 76 4.89 0.32 -16.41
C SER A 76 4.85 1.24 -17.62
N ASP A 77 3.73 1.91 -17.86
CA ASP A 77 3.59 2.87 -18.95
C ASP A 77 4.54 4.07 -18.80
N ALA A 78 4.93 4.38 -17.57
CA ALA A 78 5.93 5.42 -17.27
C ALA A 78 7.38 4.95 -17.45
N GLY A 79 7.59 3.70 -17.84
CA GLY A 79 8.91 3.14 -18.09
C GLY A 79 9.66 2.64 -16.87
N ILE A 80 8.93 2.39 -15.77
CA ILE A 80 9.52 1.98 -14.49
C ILE A 80 9.44 0.47 -14.35
N LYS A 81 10.47 -0.13 -13.76
CA LYS A 81 10.44 -1.53 -13.35
C LYS A 81 9.53 -1.64 -12.13
N VAL A 82 8.43 -2.37 -12.26
CA VAL A 82 7.37 -2.44 -11.24
C VAL A 82 6.93 -3.88 -10.96
N GLU A 83 6.66 -4.16 -9.71
CA GLU A 83 5.99 -5.39 -9.27
C GLU A 83 4.77 -5.06 -8.44
N GLY A 84 3.71 -5.87 -8.58
CA GLY A 84 2.52 -5.78 -7.77
C GLY A 84 2.47 -6.95 -6.79
N VAL A 85 2.07 -6.67 -5.54
CA VAL A 85 2.02 -7.65 -4.46
C VAL A 85 0.71 -7.51 -3.71
N ILE A 86 0.06 -8.64 -3.43
CA ILE A 86 -1.14 -8.70 -2.60
C ILE A 86 -0.83 -9.60 -1.41
N VAL A 87 -1.04 -9.09 -0.20
CA VAL A 87 -0.81 -9.83 1.03
C VAL A 87 -2.00 -9.72 1.96
N GLU A 88 -2.14 -10.65 2.87
CA GLU A 88 -3.17 -10.62 3.92
C GLU A 88 -2.57 -10.19 5.24
N GLY A 89 -3.37 -9.55 6.06
CA GLY A 89 -3.04 -9.25 7.45
C GLY A 89 -3.41 -7.85 7.87
N ASP A 90 -2.77 -7.38 8.91
CA ASP A 90 -2.87 -6.00 9.36
C ASP A 90 -2.09 -5.11 8.40
N PRO A 91 -2.72 -4.08 7.83
CA PRO A 91 -2.09 -3.28 6.77
C PRO A 91 -0.74 -2.70 7.13
N ALA A 92 -0.61 -2.03 8.26
CA ALA A 92 0.67 -1.40 8.64
C ALA A 92 1.77 -2.44 8.86
N THR A 93 1.45 -3.52 9.58
CA THR A 93 2.40 -4.60 9.84
C THR A 93 2.85 -5.28 8.55
N ALA A 94 1.89 -5.59 7.67
CA ALA A 94 2.19 -6.25 6.41
C ALA A 94 3.09 -5.40 5.50
N VAL A 95 2.84 -4.10 5.43
CA VAL A 95 3.68 -3.18 4.65
C VAL A 95 5.11 -3.14 5.21
N MET A 96 5.25 -2.99 6.52
CA MET A 96 6.56 -2.91 7.16
C MET A 96 7.33 -4.22 7.04
N ASP A 97 6.67 -5.36 7.21
CA ASP A 97 7.29 -6.68 7.06
C ASP A 97 7.77 -6.90 5.61
N TYR A 98 6.95 -6.56 4.65
CA TYR A 98 7.34 -6.65 3.24
C TYR A 98 8.58 -5.78 2.95
N ALA A 99 8.57 -4.56 3.43
CA ALA A 99 9.68 -3.63 3.23
C ALA A 99 10.99 -4.19 3.82
N SER A 100 10.92 -4.75 5.04
CA SER A 100 12.08 -5.33 5.71
C SER A 100 12.63 -6.55 4.96
N LYS A 101 11.75 -7.43 4.50
CA LYS A 101 12.16 -8.68 3.83
C LYS A 101 12.69 -8.49 2.42
N ASN A 102 12.33 -7.40 1.78
CA ASN A 102 12.64 -7.19 0.35
C ASN A 102 13.63 -6.05 0.10
N GLY A 103 14.26 -5.52 1.13
CA GLY A 103 15.30 -4.50 0.95
C GLY A 103 14.76 -3.15 0.47
N VAL A 104 13.51 -2.84 0.81
CA VAL A 104 12.91 -1.54 0.50
C VAL A 104 13.60 -0.44 1.30
N ASP A 105 13.90 0.67 0.66
CA ASP A 105 14.58 1.79 1.32
C ASP A 105 13.73 3.07 1.40
N LEU A 106 12.52 3.04 0.87
CA LEU A 106 11.53 4.12 1.04
C LEU A 106 10.12 3.53 0.97
N ILE A 107 9.29 3.85 1.96
CA ILE A 107 7.86 3.58 1.90
C ILE A 107 7.13 4.87 1.54
N VAL A 108 6.23 4.82 0.56
CA VAL A 108 5.34 5.93 0.19
C VAL A 108 3.91 5.50 0.54
N THR A 109 3.19 6.35 1.25
CA THR A 109 1.81 6.06 1.65
C THR A 109 0.97 7.32 1.57
N GLY A 110 -0.32 7.16 1.32
CA GLY A 110 -1.26 8.26 1.44
C GLY A 110 -1.48 8.61 2.92
N SER A 111 -1.91 9.82 3.19
CA SER A 111 -2.18 10.26 4.57
C SER A 111 -3.42 9.60 5.16
N ARG A 112 -4.35 9.12 4.32
CA ARG A 112 -5.61 8.48 4.70
C ARG A 112 -5.95 7.37 3.71
N GLY A 113 -6.68 6.36 4.19
CA GLY A 113 -7.19 5.29 3.35
C GLY A 113 -8.71 5.41 3.14
N LEU A 114 -9.32 4.30 2.70
CA LEU A 114 -10.75 4.23 2.39
C LEU A 114 -11.66 4.43 3.61
N SER A 115 -11.23 3.97 4.78
CA SER A 115 -12.05 3.95 6.01
C SER A 115 -11.78 5.11 6.95
N THR A 116 -11.04 6.12 6.54
CA THR A 116 -10.61 7.20 7.43
C THR A 116 -11.66 8.31 7.53
N ILE A 117 -11.90 8.77 8.75
CA ILE A 117 -12.78 9.91 9.03
C ILE A 117 -12.09 11.19 8.53
N LYS A 118 -12.85 12.04 7.84
CA LYS A 118 -12.33 13.27 7.21
C LYS A 118 -11.61 14.23 8.18
N ARG A 119 -11.88 14.15 9.47
CA ARG A 119 -11.29 15.02 10.50
C ARG A 119 -9.90 14.59 10.94
N MET A 120 -9.49 13.38 10.63
CA MET A 120 -8.19 12.89 11.05
C MET A 120 -7.10 13.43 10.13
N PHE A 121 -6.04 13.95 10.74
CA PHE A 121 -4.89 14.45 10.01
C PHE A 121 -4.13 13.32 9.30
N LEU A 122 -4.00 12.19 9.99
CA LEU A 122 -3.41 10.96 9.46
C LEU A 122 -4.31 9.77 9.75
N GLY A 123 -4.37 8.81 8.82
CA GLY A 123 -5.05 7.55 9.04
C GLY A 123 -4.27 6.66 10.01
N SER A 124 -4.94 5.63 10.54
CA SER A 124 -4.34 4.70 11.49
C SER A 124 -3.16 3.93 10.90
N VAL A 125 -3.26 3.51 9.64
CA VAL A 125 -2.19 2.78 8.94
C VAL A 125 -0.97 3.68 8.74
N SER A 126 -1.18 4.89 8.22
CA SER A 126 -0.10 5.86 7.99
C SER A 126 0.61 6.24 9.29
N SER A 127 -0.15 6.47 10.36
CA SER A 127 0.41 6.81 11.68
C SER A 127 1.30 5.70 12.22
N ARG A 128 0.85 4.45 12.12
CA ARG A 128 1.65 3.31 12.58
C ARG A 128 2.93 3.15 11.78
N ILE A 129 2.85 3.28 10.46
CA ILE A 129 4.04 3.19 9.61
C ILE A 129 5.06 4.27 9.98
N ILE A 130 4.60 5.51 10.16
CA ILE A 130 5.48 6.62 10.55
C ILE A 130 6.19 6.34 11.87
N HIS A 131 5.46 5.84 12.87
CA HIS A 131 6.01 5.61 14.19
C HIS A 131 6.91 4.38 14.29
N GLU A 132 6.63 3.33 13.53
CA GLU A 132 7.27 2.03 13.70
C GLU A 132 8.25 1.66 12.60
N ALA A 133 8.16 2.27 11.42
CA ALA A 133 9.08 1.93 10.31
C ALA A 133 10.51 2.36 10.64
N LYS A 134 11.46 1.53 10.23
CA LYS A 134 12.90 1.77 10.45
C LYS A 134 13.58 2.40 9.24
N ILE A 135 12.84 2.65 8.20
CA ILE A 135 13.32 3.26 6.96
C ILE A 135 12.53 4.55 6.69
N PRO A 136 13.00 5.42 5.80
CA PRO A 136 12.27 6.64 5.44
C PRO A 136 10.85 6.35 4.97
N VAL A 137 9.93 7.20 5.38
CA VAL A 137 8.52 7.15 5.01
C VAL A 137 8.09 8.51 4.46
N LEU A 138 7.51 8.50 3.28
CA LEU A 138 6.93 9.69 2.67
C LEU A 138 5.41 9.57 2.71
N VAL A 139 4.77 10.55 3.34
CA VAL A 139 3.31 10.59 3.43
C VAL A 139 2.79 11.64 2.45
N VAL A 140 1.87 11.22 1.58
CA VAL A 140 1.29 12.08 0.55
C VAL A 140 -0.14 12.43 0.95
N LYS A 141 -0.41 13.72 1.07
CA LYS A 141 -1.75 14.22 1.40
C LYS A 141 -2.68 14.27 0.20
#